data_aa0e44ec761398457291460dea47b02b
#
_entry.id   aa0e44ec761398457291460dea47b02b
#
_cell.length_a   1.000
_cell.length_b   1.000
_cell.length_c   1.000
_cell.angle_alpha   90.00
_cell.angle_beta   90.00
_cell.angle_gamma   90.00
#
_symmetry.space_group_name_H-M   'P 1'
#
loop_
_entity.id
_entity.type
_entity.pdbx_description
1 polymer ?
#
loop_
_entity_poly.entity_id
_entity_poly.type
_entity_poly.pdbx_seq_one_letter_code
_entity_poly.pdbx_strand_id
1 'polypeptide(L)'
;MTQEAAFHPLHRADGSATYSSSLTTILAAVNGPVEVSRRDEIPDAAAIEVNVRPGSGVGGPRERWLESVIAATLRSVVLVHLHPRTLVQVTLQVTKDVGSEGGVKLKKGIRDIAIIPGLVNAAFAALVDSGLPLEQTVVAGLAVVGADGEVVAEPTAKQLVGSKSVHAMAFAMAGEEPGLLLNESAGLFGMEDLAKVEVALKEAAAAAVMDEDGDTMESNEVMEKQAAWLKKGMMESARKGEAWRGAD
;
A
#
# COMPACT_ATOMS: atom_id res chain seq x y z
N MET A 1 3.16 -8.73 13.61
CA MET A 1 3.87 -7.43 13.72
C MET A 1 2.97 -6.35 13.21
N THR A 2 2.84 -5.25 13.93
CA THR A 2 1.82 -4.23 13.72
C THR A 2 2.16 -3.36 12.51
N GLN A 3 1.26 -3.32 11.54
CA GLN A 3 1.25 -2.30 10.49
C GLN A 3 0.66 -1.03 11.11
N GLU A 4 1.28 0.11 10.86
CA GLU A 4 0.87 1.39 11.43
C GLU A 4 0.79 2.46 10.34
N ALA A 5 -0.27 3.28 10.39
CA ALA A 5 -0.38 4.47 9.57
C ALA A 5 -0.58 5.71 10.43
N ALA A 6 0.21 6.74 10.17
CA ALA A 6 0.01 8.08 10.72
C ALA A 6 -0.44 9.02 9.60
N PHE A 7 -1.58 9.68 9.80
CA PHE A 7 -2.20 10.59 8.85
C PHE A 7 -1.77 12.02 9.10
N HIS A 8 -1.77 12.79 8.02
CA HIS A 8 -1.52 14.23 8.02
C HIS A 8 -0.14 14.67 8.59
N PRO A 9 0.96 13.96 8.28
CA PRO A 9 2.29 14.39 8.71
C PRO A 9 2.80 15.65 8.01
N LEU A 10 2.22 16.02 6.86
CA LEU A 10 2.67 17.15 6.03
C LEU A 10 1.56 18.21 5.90
N HIS A 11 1.83 19.42 6.39
CA HIS A 11 0.87 20.53 6.38
C HIS A 11 0.57 21.16 5.02
N ARG A 12 1.41 20.94 4.01
CA ARG A 12 1.28 21.56 2.67
C ARG A 12 0.77 20.64 1.60
N ALA A 13 0.67 19.35 1.89
CA ALA A 13 0.05 18.38 1.00
C ALA A 13 -1.46 18.40 1.22
N ASP A 14 -2.23 18.13 0.16
CA ASP A 14 -3.68 17.98 0.26
C ASP A 14 -4.04 16.71 1.07
N GLY A 15 -3.23 15.67 0.93
CA GLY A 15 -3.27 14.48 1.77
C GLY A 15 -1.87 13.94 2.01
N SER A 16 -1.65 13.36 3.18
CA SER A 16 -0.37 12.74 3.50
C SER A 16 -0.50 11.64 4.54
N ALA A 17 0.32 10.61 4.41
CA ALA A 17 0.37 9.54 5.39
C ALA A 17 1.78 8.96 5.50
N THR A 18 2.12 8.49 6.69
CA THR A 18 3.30 7.66 6.92
C THR A 18 2.83 6.25 7.20
N TYR A 19 3.23 5.32 6.36
CA TYR A 19 2.99 3.89 6.58
C TYR A 19 4.27 3.21 7.03
N SER A 20 4.18 2.46 8.12
CA SER A 20 5.29 1.72 8.71
C SER A 20 4.94 0.25 8.85
N SER A 21 5.82 -0.61 8.36
CA SER A 21 5.78 -2.05 8.57
C SER A 21 7.10 -2.55 9.16
N SER A 22 7.19 -3.84 9.43
CA SER A 22 8.45 -4.47 9.87
C SER A 22 9.61 -4.26 8.90
N LEU A 23 9.31 -4.16 7.60
CA LEU A 23 10.28 -4.13 6.51
C LEU A 23 10.54 -2.73 5.97
N THR A 24 9.52 -1.88 5.91
CA THR A 24 9.57 -0.59 5.20
C THR A 24 8.87 0.51 5.98
N THR A 25 9.36 1.73 5.83
CA THR A 25 8.66 2.95 6.26
C THR A 25 8.62 3.92 5.09
N ILE A 26 7.43 4.37 4.73
CA ILE A 26 7.19 5.20 3.55
C ILE A 26 6.33 6.39 3.94
N LEU A 27 6.79 7.57 3.56
CA LEU A 27 6.03 8.81 3.66
C LEU A 27 5.40 9.10 2.30
N ALA A 28 4.08 9.17 2.24
CA ALA A 28 3.31 9.50 1.06
C ALA A 28 2.72 10.91 1.16
N ALA A 29 2.72 11.62 0.05
CA ALA A 29 2.06 12.91 -0.10
C ALA A 29 1.24 12.90 -1.38
N VAL A 30 0.03 13.42 -1.31
CA VAL A 30 -0.89 13.58 -2.42
C VAL A 30 -1.18 15.06 -2.59
N ASN A 31 -1.07 15.54 -3.82
CA ASN A 31 -1.51 16.88 -4.20
C ASN A 31 -2.48 16.73 -5.38
N GLY A 32 -3.66 17.30 -5.24
CA GLY A 32 -4.67 17.27 -6.31
C GLY A 32 -6.11 17.20 -5.80
N PRO A 33 -7.04 17.44 -6.72
CA PRO A 33 -6.86 17.67 -8.16
C PRO A 33 -6.30 19.07 -8.46
N VAL A 34 -5.18 19.13 -9.18
CA VAL A 34 -4.52 20.38 -9.59
C VAL A 34 -4.58 20.55 -11.11
N GLU A 35 -4.32 21.77 -11.59
CA GLU A 35 -4.22 22.05 -13.03
C GLU A 35 -3.05 21.28 -13.65
N VAL A 36 -3.32 20.61 -14.77
CA VAL A 36 -2.32 19.85 -15.52
C VAL A 36 -1.84 20.65 -16.73
N SER A 37 -0.62 20.40 -17.17
CA SER A 37 -0.10 20.99 -18.40
C SER A 37 -0.86 20.44 -19.59
N ARG A 38 -1.12 21.28 -20.62
CA ARG A 38 -1.87 20.89 -21.84
C ARG A 38 -1.31 19.67 -22.56
N ARG A 39 -0.04 19.38 -22.37
CA ARG A 39 0.63 18.23 -22.97
C ARG A 39 0.20 16.91 -22.33
N ASP A 40 -0.04 16.93 -21.02
CA ASP A 40 -0.30 15.74 -20.21
C ASP A 40 -1.79 15.64 -19.80
N GLU A 41 -2.60 16.55 -20.34
CA GLU A 41 -4.04 16.64 -20.08
C GLU A 41 -4.79 15.46 -20.71
N ILE A 42 -5.62 14.79 -19.90
CA ILE A 42 -6.57 13.77 -20.34
C ILE A 42 -7.95 14.39 -20.35
N PRO A 43 -8.65 14.45 -21.51
CA PRO A 43 -9.90 15.22 -21.65
C PRO A 43 -11.05 14.73 -20.77
N ASP A 44 -11.13 13.42 -20.49
CA ASP A 44 -12.24 12.74 -19.84
C ASP A 44 -11.89 12.17 -18.45
N ALA A 45 -10.65 12.34 -18.00
CA ALA A 45 -10.19 11.79 -16.73
C ALA A 45 -9.09 12.65 -16.09
N ALA A 46 -8.84 12.42 -14.80
CA ALA A 46 -7.66 12.93 -14.13
C ALA A 46 -6.41 12.14 -14.55
N ALA A 47 -5.30 12.82 -14.78
CA ALA A 47 -3.99 12.19 -14.91
C ALA A 47 -3.49 11.81 -13.51
N ILE A 48 -2.93 10.59 -13.35
CA ILE A 48 -2.26 10.18 -12.11
C ILE A 48 -0.76 10.10 -12.39
N GLU A 49 -0.01 10.90 -11.67
CA GLU A 49 1.45 10.89 -11.67
C GLU A 49 1.96 10.35 -10.34
N VAL A 50 2.79 9.32 -10.39
CA VAL A 50 3.42 8.74 -9.20
C VAL A 50 4.93 8.98 -9.27
N ASN A 51 5.48 9.52 -8.21
CA ASN A 51 6.91 9.77 -8.05
C ASN A 51 7.44 9.00 -6.85
N VAL A 52 8.33 8.02 -7.08
CA VAL A 52 8.99 7.25 -6.03
C VAL A 52 10.40 7.79 -5.79
N ARG A 53 10.67 8.18 -4.56
CA ARG A 53 11.99 8.68 -4.15
C ARG A 53 12.66 7.67 -3.21
N PRO A 54 13.87 7.19 -3.56
CA PRO A 54 14.61 6.27 -2.71
C PRO A 54 15.05 6.95 -1.41
N GLY A 55 15.30 6.18 -0.36
CA GLY A 55 15.79 6.68 0.93
C GLY A 55 17.20 7.27 0.86
N SER A 56 17.99 6.89 -0.16
CA SER A 56 19.31 7.44 -0.41
C SER A 56 19.64 7.42 -1.90
N GLY A 57 20.36 8.43 -2.35
CA GLY A 57 20.78 8.56 -3.76
C GLY A 57 19.70 9.19 -4.66
N VAL A 58 19.89 9.03 -5.96
CA VAL A 58 19.01 9.56 -7.00
C VAL A 58 18.16 8.42 -7.56
N GLY A 59 16.89 8.70 -7.85
CA GLY A 59 15.99 7.76 -8.50
C GLY A 59 16.54 7.24 -9.83
N GLY A 60 16.34 5.96 -10.09
CA GLY A 60 16.85 5.26 -11.25
C GLY A 60 15.77 4.46 -11.98
N PRO A 61 16.17 3.51 -12.84
CA PRO A 61 15.24 2.66 -13.57
C PRO A 61 14.31 1.82 -12.68
N ARG A 62 14.78 1.46 -11.47
CA ARG A 62 13.99 0.75 -10.46
C ARG A 62 12.79 1.57 -10.01
N GLU A 63 13.03 2.81 -9.63
CA GLU A 63 12.00 3.72 -9.15
C GLU A 63 10.96 3.98 -10.24
N ARG A 64 11.40 4.20 -11.48
CA ARG A 64 10.49 4.38 -12.63
C ARG A 64 9.59 3.17 -12.90
N TRP A 65 10.14 1.96 -12.72
CA TRP A 65 9.33 0.75 -12.82
C TRP A 65 8.30 0.69 -11.68
N LEU A 66 8.70 0.97 -10.43
CA LEU A 66 7.79 1.04 -9.29
C LEU A 66 6.70 2.09 -9.50
N GLU A 67 7.06 3.28 -10.00
CA GLU A 67 6.12 4.35 -10.36
C GLU A 67 5.05 3.85 -11.35
N SER A 68 5.46 3.12 -12.39
CA SER A 68 4.52 2.60 -13.39
C SER A 68 3.57 1.55 -12.83
N VAL A 69 4.07 0.64 -11.98
CA VAL A 69 3.28 -0.41 -11.33
C VAL A 69 2.23 0.22 -10.39
N ILE A 70 2.66 1.16 -9.55
CA ILE A 70 1.78 1.82 -8.58
C ILE A 70 0.75 2.71 -9.31
N ALA A 71 1.18 3.48 -10.33
CA ALA A 71 0.26 4.30 -11.10
C ALA A 71 -0.84 3.47 -11.80
N ALA A 72 -0.51 2.28 -12.30
CA ALA A 72 -1.49 1.37 -12.87
C ALA A 72 -2.51 0.90 -11.83
N THR A 73 -2.05 0.54 -10.63
CA THR A 73 -2.91 0.12 -9.51
C THR A 73 -3.81 1.27 -9.04
N LEU A 74 -3.27 2.47 -8.87
CA LEU A 74 -4.05 3.61 -8.39
C LEU A 74 -5.11 4.08 -9.39
N ARG A 75 -4.88 3.92 -10.70
CA ARG A 75 -5.90 4.23 -11.72
C ARG A 75 -7.14 3.37 -11.64
N SER A 76 -7.04 2.16 -11.11
CA SER A 76 -8.19 1.27 -10.90
C SER A 76 -8.92 1.53 -9.58
N VAL A 77 -8.41 2.43 -8.75
CA VAL A 77 -8.92 2.72 -7.40
C VAL A 77 -9.51 4.12 -7.30
N VAL A 78 -8.87 5.10 -7.93
CA VAL A 78 -9.33 6.51 -7.93
C VAL A 78 -10.42 6.69 -8.99
N LEU A 79 -11.51 7.34 -8.63
CA LEU A 79 -12.59 7.71 -9.56
C LEU A 79 -12.13 8.87 -10.45
N VAL A 80 -11.19 8.61 -11.34
CA VAL A 80 -10.51 9.60 -12.19
C VAL A 80 -11.46 10.39 -13.10
N HIS A 81 -12.61 9.82 -13.46
CA HIS A 81 -13.61 10.44 -14.32
C HIS A 81 -14.36 11.61 -13.65
N LEU A 82 -14.31 11.72 -12.33
CA LEU A 82 -14.94 12.83 -11.59
C LEU A 82 -14.13 14.13 -11.68
N HIS A 83 -12.86 14.05 -12.04
CA HIS A 83 -11.95 15.19 -12.13
C HIS A 83 -11.26 15.27 -13.51
N PRO A 84 -12.01 15.46 -14.60
CA PRO A 84 -11.42 15.55 -15.94
C PRO A 84 -10.45 16.73 -16.05
N ARG A 85 -9.41 16.57 -16.86
CA ARG A 85 -8.40 17.61 -17.16
C ARG A 85 -7.58 18.06 -15.95
N THR A 86 -7.54 17.26 -14.90
CA THR A 86 -6.73 17.55 -13.69
C THR A 86 -5.62 16.55 -13.52
N LEU A 87 -4.71 16.85 -12.61
CA LEU A 87 -3.60 15.99 -12.20
C LEU A 87 -3.75 15.65 -10.71
N VAL A 88 -3.62 14.37 -10.40
CA VAL A 88 -3.39 13.87 -9.05
C VAL A 88 -1.93 13.41 -8.97
N GLN A 89 -1.12 14.12 -8.20
CA GLN A 89 0.29 13.81 -8.01
C GLN A 89 0.49 13.09 -6.69
N VAL A 90 1.07 11.89 -6.75
CA VAL A 90 1.40 11.06 -5.59
C VAL A 90 2.91 10.96 -5.46
N THR A 91 3.47 11.47 -4.39
CA THR A 91 4.91 11.39 -4.10
C THR A 91 5.15 10.43 -2.95
N LEU A 92 5.98 9.41 -3.17
CA LEU A 92 6.30 8.36 -2.21
C LEU A 92 7.78 8.45 -1.85
N GLN A 93 8.07 8.91 -0.64
CA GLN A 93 9.43 8.97 -0.10
C GLN A 93 9.70 7.74 0.75
N VAL A 94 10.61 6.89 0.30
CA VAL A 94 11.08 5.77 1.10
C VAL A 94 11.97 6.30 2.22
N THR A 95 11.57 6.11 3.46
CA THR A 95 12.37 6.49 4.64
C THR A 95 13.19 5.31 5.13
N LYS A 96 12.57 4.12 5.18
CA LYS A 96 13.23 2.85 5.51
C LYS A 96 12.94 1.87 4.39
N ASP A 97 14.00 1.32 3.77
CA ASP A 97 13.91 0.31 2.71
C ASP A 97 14.26 -1.08 3.28
N VAL A 98 13.74 -2.11 2.63
CA VAL A 98 14.03 -3.51 2.94
C VAL A 98 15.54 -3.75 2.86
N GLY A 99 16.14 -4.18 3.98
CA GLY A 99 17.58 -4.44 4.05
C GLY A 99 18.47 -3.23 4.35
N SER A 100 17.92 -2.05 4.63
CA SER A 100 18.68 -0.88 5.10
C SER A 100 19.18 -1.04 6.53
N GLU A 101 18.48 -1.82 7.35
CA GLU A 101 18.86 -2.16 8.71
C GLU A 101 19.38 -3.61 8.81
N GLY A 102 20.54 -3.79 9.44
CA GLY A 102 21.05 -5.12 9.82
C GLY A 102 21.98 -5.80 8.82
N GLY A 103 22.48 -5.14 7.78
CA GLY A 103 23.48 -5.71 6.87
C GLY A 103 22.99 -6.89 6.03
N VAL A 104 21.70 -7.10 5.95
CA VAL A 104 21.07 -8.17 5.19
C VAL A 104 21.14 -7.87 3.69
N LYS A 105 21.98 -8.62 2.97
CA LYS A 105 22.09 -8.50 1.52
C LYS A 105 20.97 -9.31 0.83
N LEU A 106 19.93 -8.65 0.42
CA LEU A 106 18.87 -9.23 -0.42
C LEU A 106 19.26 -9.24 -1.91
N LYS A 107 18.81 -10.24 -2.64
CA LYS A 107 18.87 -10.23 -4.11
C LYS A 107 18.03 -9.07 -4.63
N LYS A 108 18.52 -8.41 -5.69
CA LYS A 108 17.87 -7.19 -6.22
C LYS A 108 16.38 -7.39 -6.52
N GLY A 109 15.98 -8.45 -7.22
CA GLY A 109 14.57 -8.73 -7.53
C GLY A 109 13.70 -8.92 -6.28
N ILE A 110 14.20 -9.59 -5.23
CA ILE A 110 13.48 -9.75 -3.96
C ILE A 110 13.25 -8.40 -3.29
N ARG A 111 14.28 -7.54 -3.25
CA ARG A 111 14.18 -6.22 -2.67
C ARG A 111 13.19 -5.32 -3.42
N ASP A 112 13.17 -5.44 -4.76
CA ASP A 112 12.32 -4.61 -5.62
C ASP A 112 10.83 -4.98 -5.45
N ILE A 113 10.51 -6.26 -5.27
CA ILE A 113 9.14 -6.72 -5.01
C ILE A 113 8.72 -6.44 -3.56
N ALA A 114 9.62 -6.65 -2.60
CA ALA A 114 9.29 -6.57 -1.17
C ALA A 114 8.87 -5.15 -0.71
N ILE A 115 9.21 -4.10 -1.46
CA ILE A 115 8.82 -2.73 -1.12
C ILE A 115 7.42 -2.36 -1.63
N ILE A 116 6.89 -3.06 -2.65
CA ILE A 116 5.64 -2.70 -3.35
C ILE A 116 4.45 -2.60 -2.39
N PRO A 117 4.19 -3.57 -1.48
CA PRO A 117 3.04 -3.46 -0.58
C PRO A 117 3.08 -2.21 0.31
N GLY A 118 4.28 -1.86 0.79
CA GLY A 118 4.45 -0.63 1.57
C GLY A 118 4.14 0.64 0.77
N LEU A 119 4.57 0.69 -0.50
CA LEU A 119 4.29 1.82 -1.39
C LEU A 119 2.80 1.96 -1.71
N VAL A 120 2.12 0.84 -2.00
CA VAL A 120 0.68 0.83 -2.29
C VAL A 120 -0.12 1.25 -1.06
N ASN A 121 0.16 0.67 0.11
CA ASN A 121 -0.55 1.00 1.35
C ASN A 121 -0.32 2.46 1.77
N ALA A 122 0.91 2.98 1.64
CA ALA A 122 1.21 4.39 1.92
C ALA A 122 0.48 5.34 0.96
N ALA A 123 0.50 5.03 -0.35
CA ALA A 123 -0.21 5.81 -1.36
C ALA A 123 -1.71 5.84 -1.10
N PHE A 124 -2.29 4.67 -0.80
CA PHE A 124 -3.71 4.56 -0.50
C PHE A 124 -4.10 5.34 0.76
N ALA A 125 -3.33 5.25 1.84
CA ALA A 125 -3.56 6.03 3.06
C ALA A 125 -3.53 7.54 2.79
N ALA A 126 -2.57 8.03 2.00
CA ALA A 126 -2.48 9.44 1.65
C ALA A 126 -3.64 9.91 0.73
N LEU A 127 -4.14 9.04 -0.16
CA LEU A 127 -5.33 9.30 -0.98
C LEU A 127 -6.60 9.42 -0.12
N VAL A 128 -6.74 8.57 0.90
CA VAL A 128 -7.84 8.66 1.87
C VAL A 128 -7.77 9.98 2.66
N ASP A 129 -6.58 10.39 3.11
CA ASP A 129 -6.36 11.65 3.83
C ASP A 129 -6.68 12.89 2.96
N SER A 130 -6.44 12.82 1.65
CA SER A 130 -6.74 13.90 0.72
C SER A 130 -8.24 14.09 0.42
N GLY A 131 -9.08 13.12 0.81
CA GLY A 131 -10.51 13.16 0.53
C GLY A 131 -10.88 12.98 -0.94
N LEU A 132 -9.96 12.48 -1.76
CA LEU A 132 -10.26 12.13 -3.16
C LEU A 132 -11.27 10.99 -3.23
N PRO A 133 -12.21 11.00 -4.19
CA PRO A 133 -13.18 9.94 -4.34
C PRO A 133 -12.50 8.65 -4.81
N LEU A 134 -12.66 7.60 -4.02
CA LEU A 134 -12.10 6.27 -4.26
C LEU A 134 -13.23 5.28 -4.50
N GLU A 135 -13.05 4.35 -5.43
CA GLU A 135 -14.03 3.33 -5.76
C GLU A 135 -14.07 2.22 -4.70
N GLN A 136 -12.90 1.90 -4.14
CA GLN A 136 -12.74 0.74 -3.26
C GLN A 136 -11.55 0.92 -2.32
N THR A 137 -11.57 0.16 -1.21
CA THR A 137 -10.42 0.07 -0.30
C THR A 137 -9.38 -0.89 -0.86
N VAL A 138 -8.11 -0.55 -0.70
CA VAL A 138 -6.98 -1.38 -1.16
C VAL A 138 -6.12 -1.80 0.00
N VAL A 139 -5.77 -3.08 0.03
CA VAL A 139 -4.81 -3.65 0.98
C VAL A 139 -3.77 -4.44 0.18
N ALA A 140 -2.52 -4.11 0.39
CA ALA A 140 -1.41 -4.82 -0.23
C ALA A 140 -0.62 -5.60 0.84
N GLY A 141 -0.26 -6.84 0.50
CA GLY A 141 0.49 -7.76 1.34
C GLY A 141 1.70 -8.36 0.64
N LEU A 142 2.64 -8.84 1.44
CA LEU A 142 3.83 -9.56 1.00
C LEU A 142 3.78 -11.00 1.50
N ALA A 143 4.07 -11.95 0.63
CA ALA A 143 4.30 -13.32 1.02
C ALA A 143 5.58 -13.88 0.41
N VAL A 144 6.13 -14.87 1.06
CA VAL A 144 7.30 -15.62 0.58
C VAL A 144 7.02 -17.11 0.59
N VAL A 145 7.64 -17.81 -0.36
CA VAL A 145 7.69 -19.26 -0.37
C VAL A 145 9.08 -19.67 0.11
N GLY A 146 9.14 -20.41 1.21
CA GLY A 146 10.38 -20.95 1.78
C GLY A 146 11.00 -22.03 0.90
N ALA A 147 12.21 -22.46 1.24
CA ALA A 147 12.88 -23.57 0.56
C ALA A 147 12.09 -24.88 0.67
N ASP A 148 11.35 -25.06 1.73
CA ASP A 148 10.51 -26.21 2.04
C ASP A 148 9.11 -26.16 1.38
N GLY A 149 8.81 -25.08 0.63
CA GLY A 149 7.52 -24.85 -0.01
C GLY A 149 6.44 -24.30 0.94
N GLU A 150 6.80 -23.91 2.16
CA GLU A 150 5.91 -23.26 3.09
C GLU A 150 5.68 -21.80 2.69
N VAL A 151 4.42 -21.35 2.72
CA VAL A 151 4.02 -19.97 2.44
C VAL A 151 3.94 -19.19 3.74
N VAL A 152 4.68 -18.09 3.81
CA VAL A 152 4.67 -17.18 4.96
C VAL A 152 4.17 -15.81 4.51
N ALA A 153 3.01 -15.42 5.02
CA ALA A 153 2.49 -14.06 4.87
C ALA A 153 3.22 -13.12 5.85
N GLU A 154 3.47 -11.88 5.42
CA GLU A 154 4.18 -10.85 6.19
C GLU A 154 5.55 -11.30 6.73
N PRO A 155 6.47 -11.69 5.84
CA PRO A 155 7.75 -12.26 6.24
C PRO A 155 8.63 -11.24 6.96
N THR A 156 9.49 -11.74 7.80
CA THR A 156 10.59 -10.96 8.38
C THR A 156 11.75 -10.82 7.40
N ALA A 157 12.67 -9.85 7.63
CA ALA A 157 13.85 -9.67 6.79
C ALA A 157 14.74 -10.93 6.69
N LYS A 158 14.77 -11.77 7.73
CA LYS A 158 15.50 -13.05 7.72
C LYS A 158 14.87 -14.08 6.80
N GLN A 159 13.54 -14.17 6.80
CA GLN A 159 12.79 -15.10 5.93
C GLN A 159 12.89 -14.70 4.45
N LEU A 160 12.99 -13.41 4.14
CA LEU A 160 13.24 -12.92 2.80
C LEU A 160 14.58 -13.41 2.22
N VAL A 161 15.63 -13.52 3.03
CA VAL A 161 16.94 -13.99 2.56
C VAL A 161 16.92 -15.46 2.15
N GLY A 162 16.19 -16.28 2.90
CA GLY A 162 16.08 -17.73 2.66
C GLY A 162 14.99 -18.13 1.68
N SER A 163 14.23 -17.18 1.16
CA SER A 163 13.07 -17.48 0.32
C SER A 163 13.46 -17.96 -1.08
N LYS A 164 12.67 -18.92 -1.60
CA LYS A 164 12.71 -19.40 -2.98
C LYS A 164 12.05 -18.41 -3.94
N SER A 165 10.94 -17.83 -3.50
CA SER A 165 10.22 -16.78 -4.24
C SER A 165 9.56 -15.79 -3.29
N VAL A 166 9.29 -14.58 -3.82
CA VAL A 166 8.63 -13.47 -3.13
C VAL A 166 7.50 -12.96 -4.00
N HIS A 167 6.36 -12.69 -3.39
CA HIS A 167 5.13 -12.29 -4.05
C HIS A 167 4.53 -11.07 -3.35
N ALA A 168 4.32 -10.00 -4.09
CA ALA A 168 3.60 -8.82 -3.65
C ALA A 168 2.24 -8.78 -4.35
N MET A 169 1.16 -8.78 -3.58
CA MET A 169 -0.19 -8.71 -4.12
C MET A 169 -0.95 -7.56 -3.47
N ALA A 170 -1.82 -6.91 -4.24
CA ALA A 170 -2.77 -5.93 -3.73
C ALA A 170 -4.18 -6.38 -4.08
N PHE A 171 -5.07 -6.25 -3.12
CA PHE A 171 -6.47 -6.64 -3.23
C PHE A 171 -7.38 -5.43 -3.07
N ALA A 172 -8.41 -5.39 -3.91
CA ALA A 172 -9.55 -4.51 -3.75
C ALA A 172 -10.57 -5.13 -2.83
N MET A 173 -10.98 -4.39 -1.84
CA MET A 173 -12.00 -4.81 -0.87
C MET A 173 -13.34 -4.16 -1.22
N ALA A 174 -13.98 -4.64 -2.27
CA ALA A 174 -15.26 -4.14 -2.77
C ALA A 174 -16.26 -5.30 -2.89
N GLY A 175 -16.81 -5.78 -1.79
CA GLY A 175 -17.78 -6.87 -1.77
C GLY A 175 -17.35 -8.07 -0.93
N GLU A 176 -17.99 -9.23 -1.14
CA GLU A 176 -17.76 -10.43 -0.35
C GLU A 176 -16.41 -11.08 -0.61
N GLU A 177 -15.87 -10.98 -1.83
CA GLU A 177 -14.57 -11.53 -2.18
C GLU A 177 -13.58 -10.45 -2.59
N PRO A 178 -12.33 -10.48 -2.04
CA PRO A 178 -11.27 -9.56 -2.42
C PRO A 178 -10.86 -9.74 -3.88
N GLY A 179 -10.94 -8.68 -4.68
CA GLY A 179 -10.48 -8.65 -6.07
C GLY A 179 -8.97 -8.45 -6.15
N LEU A 180 -8.27 -9.23 -6.96
CA LEU A 180 -6.82 -9.05 -7.18
C LEU A 180 -6.57 -7.86 -8.13
N LEU A 181 -5.88 -6.83 -7.64
CA LEU A 181 -5.49 -5.62 -8.41
C LEU A 181 -4.06 -5.69 -8.94
N LEU A 182 -3.16 -6.24 -8.15
CA LEU A 182 -1.74 -6.29 -8.43
C LEU A 182 -1.16 -7.64 -8.02
N ASN A 183 -0.34 -8.21 -8.90
CA ASN A 183 0.47 -9.39 -8.59
C ASN A 183 1.85 -9.21 -9.22
N GLU A 184 2.85 -8.96 -8.39
CA GLU A 184 4.25 -8.91 -8.78
C GLU A 184 5.03 -9.97 -8.02
N SER A 185 5.79 -10.77 -8.75
CA SER A 185 6.45 -11.95 -8.20
C SER A 185 7.89 -12.07 -8.69
N ALA A 186 8.78 -12.53 -7.84
CA ALA A 186 10.17 -12.80 -8.20
C ALA A 186 10.67 -14.11 -7.55
N GLY A 187 11.41 -14.90 -8.32
CA GLY A 187 12.00 -16.16 -7.86
C GLY A 187 11.52 -17.36 -8.64
N LEU A 188 11.68 -18.55 -8.06
CA LEU A 188 11.27 -19.83 -8.64
C LEU A 188 10.00 -20.29 -7.93
N PHE A 189 8.90 -20.39 -8.65
CA PHE A 189 7.60 -20.84 -8.12
C PHE A 189 6.78 -21.54 -9.21
N GLY A 190 5.86 -22.40 -8.78
CA GLY A 190 4.85 -23.03 -9.64
C GLY A 190 3.50 -22.34 -9.52
N MET A 191 2.55 -22.72 -10.38
CA MET A 191 1.17 -22.23 -10.29
C MET A 191 0.46 -22.63 -8.99
N GLU A 192 0.82 -23.81 -8.45
CA GLU A 192 0.30 -24.27 -7.16
C GLU A 192 0.81 -23.40 -5.99
N ASP A 193 2.09 -22.99 -6.04
CA ASP A 193 2.67 -22.09 -5.03
C ASP A 193 1.99 -20.73 -5.08
N LEU A 194 1.75 -20.20 -6.30
CA LEU A 194 1.06 -18.94 -6.50
C LEU A 194 -0.38 -18.96 -5.96
N ALA A 195 -1.12 -20.02 -6.21
CA ALA A 195 -2.48 -20.17 -5.68
C ALA A 195 -2.51 -20.23 -4.15
N LYS A 196 -1.56 -20.93 -3.53
CA LYS A 196 -1.41 -20.95 -2.05
C LYS A 196 -1.07 -19.57 -1.49
N VAL A 197 -0.18 -18.84 -2.16
CA VAL A 197 0.19 -17.46 -1.79
C VAL A 197 -1.01 -16.52 -1.86
N GLU A 198 -1.80 -16.61 -2.92
CA GLU A 198 -3.01 -15.81 -3.09
C GLU A 198 -4.01 -16.05 -1.96
N VAL A 199 -4.28 -17.32 -1.62
CA VAL A 199 -5.16 -17.67 -0.49
C VAL A 199 -4.61 -17.15 0.82
N ALA A 200 -3.33 -17.39 1.11
CA ALA A 200 -2.68 -16.93 2.34
C ALA A 200 -2.71 -15.40 2.50
N LEU A 201 -2.51 -14.65 1.40
CA LEU A 201 -2.56 -13.19 1.43
C LEU A 201 -4.01 -12.65 1.53
N LYS A 202 -4.98 -13.31 0.91
CA LYS A 202 -6.41 -13.00 1.10
C LYS A 202 -6.84 -13.21 2.56
N GLU A 203 -6.43 -14.33 3.14
CA GLU A 203 -6.68 -14.61 4.56
C GLU A 203 -5.96 -13.62 5.48
N ALA A 204 -4.71 -13.26 5.19
CA ALA A 204 -3.98 -12.25 5.95
C ALA A 204 -4.60 -10.85 5.79
N ALA A 205 -5.04 -10.48 4.60
CA ALA A 205 -5.77 -9.23 4.35
C ALA A 205 -7.13 -9.22 5.09
N ALA A 206 -7.80 -10.36 5.17
CA ALA A 206 -9.02 -10.54 5.94
C ALA A 206 -8.74 -10.62 7.46
N ALA A 207 -7.68 -11.30 7.90
CA ALA A 207 -7.30 -11.49 9.31
C ALA A 207 -6.62 -10.25 9.94
N ALA A 208 -6.03 -9.36 9.15
CA ALA A 208 -5.67 -8.01 9.61
C ALA A 208 -6.88 -7.22 10.16
N VAL A 209 -7.99 -7.86 10.22
CA VAL A 209 -9.36 -7.48 10.49
C VAL A 209 -9.91 -8.05 11.81
N MET A 210 -9.33 -9.10 12.38
CA MET A 210 -9.84 -9.68 13.62
C MET A 210 -9.19 -9.06 14.84
N ASP A 211 -9.99 -8.42 15.70
CA ASP A 211 -9.63 -8.09 17.06
C ASP A 211 -9.45 -9.36 17.91
N GLU A 212 -8.66 -9.30 18.99
CA GLU A 212 -8.29 -10.40 19.89
C GLU A 212 -9.46 -11.10 20.60
N ASP A 213 -10.69 -10.66 20.39
CA ASP A 213 -11.90 -11.24 20.99
C ASP A 213 -12.61 -12.15 19.98
N GLY A 214 -12.21 -13.42 19.94
CA GLY A 214 -12.60 -14.49 19.02
C GLY A 214 -14.09 -14.83 18.92
N ASP A 215 -14.94 -13.89 18.55
CA ASP A 215 -16.36 -14.14 18.30
C ASP A 215 -16.65 -14.13 16.79
N THR A 216 -17.34 -15.17 16.31
CA THR A 216 -17.71 -15.37 14.91
C THR A 216 -18.85 -14.42 14.54
N MET A 217 -18.58 -13.39 13.75
CA MET A 217 -19.52 -12.34 13.38
C MET A 217 -20.01 -12.43 11.92
N GLU A 218 -21.22 -11.91 11.67
CA GLU A 218 -21.89 -11.93 10.38
C GLU A 218 -21.21 -11.04 9.30
N SER A 219 -21.42 -11.38 8.03
CA SER A 219 -20.73 -10.83 6.83
C SER A 219 -20.68 -9.30 6.71
N ASN A 220 -21.60 -8.54 7.33
CA ASN A 220 -21.57 -7.07 7.34
C ASN A 220 -20.51 -6.47 8.26
N GLU A 221 -20.07 -7.19 9.30
CA GLU A 221 -19.01 -6.75 10.22
C GLU A 221 -17.62 -6.98 9.65
N VAL A 222 -17.47 -7.90 8.70
CA VAL A 222 -16.20 -8.14 7.99
C VAL A 222 -15.78 -6.91 7.19
N MET A 223 -16.73 -6.21 6.55
CA MET A 223 -16.44 -4.94 5.84
C MET A 223 -16.01 -3.81 6.77
N GLU A 224 -16.50 -3.77 8.02
CA GLU A 224 -16.08 -2.74 8.99
C GLU A 224 -14.67 -2.94 9.55
N LYS A 225 -14.16 -4.15 9.49
CA LYS A 225 -12.87 -4.53 10.08
C LYS A 225 -11.69 -4.45 9.11
N GLN A 226 -11.97 -4.38 7.79
CA GLN A 226 -10.95 -4.32 6.76
C GLN A 226 -10.05 -3.08 6.90
N ALA A 227 -8.74 -3.30 6.88
CA ALA A 227 -7.73 -2.27 7.10
C ALA A 227 -7.78 -1.63 8.52
N ALA A 228 -7.73 -2.44 9.56
CA ALA A 228 -7.73 -1.96 10.95
C ALA A 228 -6.68 -0.89 11.24
N TRP A 229 -5.50 -0.98 10.61
CA TRP A 229 -4.44 0.02 10.68
C TRP A 229 -4.88 1.36 10.07
N LEU A 230 -5.64 1.32 8.95
CA LEU A 230 -6.18 2.50 8.27
C LEU A 230 -7.25 3.17 9.16
N LYS A 231 -8.22 2.40 9.64
CA LYS A 231 -9.28 2.87 10.54
C LYS A 231 -8.71 3.48 11.81
N LYS A 232 -7.74 2.82 12.46
CA LYS A 232 -7.06 3.32 13.65
C LYS A 232 -6.37 4.66 13.38
N GLY A 233 -5.60 4.76 12.31
CA GLY A 233 -4.91 6.00 11.93
C GLY A 233 -5.90 7.13 11.61
N MET A 234 -6.98 6.86 10.89
CA MET A 234 -8.04 7.84 10.61
C MET A 234 -8.73 8.32 11.90
N MET A 235 -9.05 7.42 12.84
CA MET A 235 -9.65 7.78 14.13
C MET A 235 -8.70 8.65 14.97
N GLU A 236 -7.41 8.37 14.96
CA GLU A 236 -6.42 9.21 15.65
C GLU A 236 -6.30 10.60 15.01
N SER A 237 -6.31 10.67 13.68
CA SER A 237 -6.30 11.94 12.94
C SER A 237 -7.56 12.76 13.27
N ALA A 238 -8.74 12.15 13.23
CA ALA A 238 -10.00 12.80 13.58
C ALA A 238 -9.98 13.33 15.03
N ARG A 239 -9.52 12.53 15.98
CA ARG A 239 -9.37 12.97 17.40
C ARG A 239 -8.43 14.16 17.54
N LYS A 240 -7.31 14.17 16.82
CA LYS A 240 -6.38 15.31 16.83
C LYS A 240 -7.00 16.57 16.23
N GLY A 241 -7.76 16.40 15.15
CA GLY A 241 -8.49 17.49 14.49
C GLY A 241 -9.61 18.07 15.37
N GLU A 242 -10.21 17.28 16.29
CA GLU A 242 -11.28 17.71 17.20
C GLU A 242 -10.80 18.16 18.58
N ALA A 243 -9.51 18.03 18.88
CA ALA A 243 -8.94 18.36 20.19
C ALA A 243 -9.18 19.82 20.62
N TRP A 244 -9.39 20.73 19.66
CA TRP A 244 -9.74 22.13 19.94
C TRP A 244 -11.18 22.32 20.44
N ARG A 245 -12.08 21.36 20.22
CA ARG A 245 -13.49 21.41 20.69
C ARG A 245 -13.66 21.07 22.16
N GLY A 246 -12.68 20.42 22.78
CA GLY A 246 -12.69 20.03 24.18
C GLY A 246 -11.84 20.92 25.09
N ALA A 247 -11.39 22.09 24.63
CA ALA A 247 -10.53 23.02 25.37
C ALA A 247 -11.31 24.20 26.02
N ASP A 248 -12.62 24.04 26.29
CA ASP A 248 -13.44 24.97 27.09
C ASP A 248 -13.60 24.49 28.53
#